data_8f1a302b30ad5b5f8f0680385481187b
#
_entry.id   8f1a302b30ad5b5f8f0680385481187b
#
_cell.length_a   1.000
_cell.length_b   1.000
_cell.length_c   1.000
_cell.angle_alpha   90.00
_cell.angle_beta   90.00
_cell.angle_gamma   90.00
#
_symmetry.space_group_name_H-M   'P 1'
#
loop_
_entity.id
_entity.type
_entity.pdbx_description
1 polymer ?
#
loop_
_entity_poly.entity_id
_entity_poly.type
_entity_poly.pdbx_seq_one_letter_code
_entity_poly.pdbx_strand_id
1 'polypeptide(L)'
;MRPRQLSRRALLVGGAAALTACSASGPSQPSAPPSDSPETVLVKGLIAEKEGTIALYSSLIADGARKLVPFRDRHQAHVDTLRKHVSPGSAAPSGSPSPSPTGSPSARARPEKPSLSRLRSLERKAAARRARQLAGLSPGMAQLVASIGACEAAHAAALPRSL
;
A
#
# COMPACT_ATOMS: atom_id res chain seq x y z
N MET A 1 -10.42 -50.24 22.47
CA MET A 1 -9.20 -49.79 21.76
C MET A 1 -8.67 -48.55 22.48
N ARG A 2 -7.47 -48.62 23.09
CA ARG A 2 -6.88 -47.53 23.88
C ARG A 2 -5.93 -46.71 23.00
N PRO A 3 -5.98 -45.39 23.00
CA PRO A 3 -5.02 -44.57 22.28
C PRO A 3 -3.67 -44.58 23.02
N ARG A 4 -2.57 -44.87 22.29
CA ARG A 4 -1.20 -44.82 22.81
C ARG A 4 -0.77 -43.35 22.91
N GLN A 5 -0.53 -42.92 24.15
CA GLN A 5 0.12 -41.64 24.48
C GLN A 5 1.60 -41.75 24.11
N LEU A 6 2.07 -41.08 23.05
CA LEU A 6 3.47 -40.95 22.72
C LEU A 6 4.10 -39.87 23.59
N SER A 7 4.93 -40.27 24.50
CA SER A 7 5.67 -39.45 25.44
C SER A 7 6.75 -38.60 24.73
N ARG A 8 6.68 -37.28 24.88
CA ARG A 8 7.62 -36.29 24.32
C ARG A 8 8.95 -36.16 25.08
N ARG A 9 9.39 -37.21 25.82
CA ARG A 9 10.53 -37.13 26.74
C ARG A 9 11.75 -37.95 26.36
N ALA A 10 11.96 -38.30 25.12
CA ALA A 10 13.14 -39.09 24.74
C ALA A 10 13.82 -38.49 23.51
N LEU A 11 14.56 -37.38 23.65
CA LEU A 11 15.61 -36.96 22.71
C LEU A 11 16.48 -35.83 23.32
N LEU A 12 17.16 -36.16 24.41
CA LEU A 12 18.24 -35.34 24.94
C LEU A 12 19.38 -36.24 25.42
N VAL A 13 20.14 -36.85 24.50
CA VAL A 13 21.50 -37.29 24.78
C VAL A 13 22.27 -37.35 23.45
N GLY A 14 23.38 -36.63 23.39
CA GLY A 14 24.41 -36.96 22.41
C GLY A 14 24.94 -35.77 21.60
N GLY A 15 26.16 -35.32 21.91
CA GLY A 15 27.00 -34.70 20.93
C GLY A 15 27.61 -33.33 21.26
N ALA A 16 28.46 -33.24 22.26
CA ALA A 16 29.43 -32.15 22.36
C ALA A 16 30.55 -32.41 21.34
N ALA A 17 30.54 -31.72 20.22
CA ALA A 17 31.67 -31.61 19.31
C ALA A 17 32.12 -30.14 19.29
N ALA A 18 33.23 -29.86 19.94
CA ALA A 18 33.93 -28.59 19.90
C ALA A 18 34.52 -28.39 18.49
N LEU A 19 33.94 -27.43 17.74
CA LEU A 19 34.56 -26.88 16.55
C LEU A 19 35.02 -25.45 16.88
N THR A 20 36.29 -25.33 17.22
CA THR A 20 37.03 -24.07 17.20
C THR A 20 37.18 -23.64 15.76
N ALA A 21 36.22 -22.85 15.26
CA ALA A 21 36.35 -22.16 13.97
C ALA A 21 36.99 -20.78 14.20
N CYS A 22 38.16 -20.58 13.64
CA CYS A 22 38.86 -19.32 13.60
C CYS A 22 37.96 -18.18 13.14
N SER A 23 37.79 -17.18 14.02
CA SER A 23 37.14 -15.92 13.69
C SER A 23 38.03 -15.14 12.73
N ALA A 24 37.84 -15.30 11.45
CA ALA A 24 38.29 -14.32 10.48
C ALA A 24 37.30 -13.15 10.56
N SER A 25 37.70 -12.09 11.28
CA SER A 25 36.98 -10.80 11.29
C SER A 25 37.13 -10.16 9.92
N GLY A 26 36.31 -10.58 8.96
CA GLY A 26 36.11 -9.85 7.73
C GLY A 26 35.39 -8.54 8.03
N PRO A 27 35.59 -7.47 7.25
CA PRO A 27 34.89 -6.21 7.43
C PRO A 27 33.38 -6.50 7.41
N SER A 28 32.69 -6.10 8.48
CA SER A 28 31.23 -6.25 8.61
C SER A 28 30.57 -5.48 7.46
N GLN A 29 30.07 -6.22 6.48
CA GLN A 29 29.29 -5.63 5.39
C GLN A 29 28.07 -4.96 6.01
N PRO A 30 27.76 -3.69 5.70
CA PRO A 30 26.59 -3.03 6.25
C PRO A 30 25.36 -3.89 5.96
N SER A 31 24.63 -4.30 7.00
CA SER A 31 23.39 -5.06 6.83
C SER A 31 22.45 -4.23 5.96
N ALA A 32 21.99 -4.82 4.85
CA ALA A 32 20.99 -4.17 4.01
C ALA A 32 19.79 -3.79 4.90
N PRO A 33 19.20 -2.60 4.70
CA PRO A 33 18.03 -2.20 5.48
C PRO A 33 16.92 -3.25 5.31
N PRO A 34 16.17 -3.57 6.38
CA PRO A 34 15.12 -4.58 6.31
C PRO A 34 14.09 -4.20 5.24
N SER A 35 13.78 -5.14 4.37
CA SER A 35 12.75 -4.94 3.34
C SER A 35 11.38 -4.76 3.99
N ASP A 36 10.56 -3.86 3.43
CA ASP A 36 9.17 -3.67 3.87
C ASP A 36 8.37 -4.99 3.80
N SER A 37 7.49 -5.20 4.76
CA SER A 37 6.54 -6.32 4.69
C SER A 37 5.59 -6.15 3.50
N PRO A 38 5.02 -7.24 2.95
CA PRO A 38 4.03 -7.14 1.88
C PRO A 38 2.84 -6.23 2.23
N GLU A 39 2.39 -6.23 3.48
CA GLU A 39 1.35 -5.34 3.98
C GLU A 39 1.80 -3.87 3.96
N THR A 40 3.03 -3.58 4.38
CA THR A 40 3.61 -2.23 4.33
C THR A 40 3.71 -1.72 2.89
N VAL A 41 4.17 -2.57 1.96
CA VAL A 41 4.24 -2.24 0.52
C VAL A 41 2.85 -1.91 -0.02
N LEU A 42 1.84 -2.72 0.34
CA LEU A 42 0.45 -2.46 -0.06
C LEU A 42 -0.03 -1.10 0.49
N VAL A 43 0.18 -0.83 1.78
CA VAL A 43 -0.26 0.44 2.42
C VAL A 43 0.39 1.64 1.74
N LYS A 44 1.69 1.60 1.47
CA LYS A 44 2.40 2.66 0.74
C LYS A 44 1.80 2.87 -0.67
N GLY A 45 1.50 1.78 -1.38
CA GLY A 45 0.85 1.84 -2.69
C GLY A 45 -0.56 2.44 -2.62
N LEU A 46 -1.34 2.12 -1.57
CA LEU A 46 -2.66 2.70 -1.33
C LEU A 46 -2.59 4.20 -1.06
N ILE A 47 -1.61 4.65 -0.27
CA ILE A 47 -1.39 6.08 -0.01
C ILE A 47 -1.13 6.82 -1.32
N ALA A 48 -0.16 6.36 -2.12
CA ALA A 48 0.19 6.99 -3.39
C ALA A 48 -1.00 7.03 -4.37
N GLU A 49 -1.79 5.94 -4.45
CA GLU A 49 -3.01 5.90 -5.27
C GLU A 49 -4.04 6.93 -4.81
N LYS A 50 -4.27 7.05 -3.49
CA LYS A 50 -5.19 8.03 -2.92
C LYS A 50 -4.74 9.47 -3.17
N GLU A 51 -3.46 9.76 -3.02
CA GLU A 51 -2.89 11.08 -3.31
C GLU A 51 -3.10 11.47 -4.77
N GLY A 52 -2.91 10.53 -5.71
CA GLY A 52 -3.23 10.73 -7.11
C GLY A 52 -4.72 11.01 -7.35
N THR A 53 -5.62 10.33 -6.65
CA THR A 53 -7.07 10.56 -6.74
C THR A 53 -7.44 11.93 -6.16
N ILE A 54 -6.87 12.32 -5.02
CA ILE A 54 -7.03 13.64 -4.39
C ILE A 54 -6.63 14.76 -5.36
N ALA A 55 -5.51 14.59 -6.06
CA ALA A 55 -5.05 15.57 -7.06
C ALA A 55 -6.05 15.76 -8.18
N LEU A 56 -6.69 14.68 -8.68
CA LEU A 56 -7.74 14.77 -9.71
C LEU A 56 -8.99 15.49 -9.20
N TYR A 57 -9.46 15.17 -7.98
CA TYR A 57 -10.56 15.89 -7.35
C TYR A 57 -10.23 17.37 -7.19
N SER A 58 -9.02 17.69 -6.71
CA SER A 58 -8.56 19.06 -6.47
C SER A 58 -8.53 19.87 -7.77
N SER A 59 -8.09 19.28 -8.87
CA SER A 59 -8.10 19.93 -10.18
C SER A 59 -9.54 20.30 -10.60
N LEU A 60 -10.49 19.36 -10.51
CA LEU A 60 -11.88 19.65 -10.86
C LEU A 60 -12.54 20.67 -9.92
N ILE A 61 -12.18 20.65 -8.63
CA ILE A 61 -12.67 21.65 -7.66
C ILE A 61 -12.13 23.04 -8.01
N ALA A 62 -10.86 23.14 -8.42
CA ALA A 62 -10.28 24.41 -8.89
C ALA A 62 -10.99 24.94 -10.15
N ASP A 63 -11.45 24.04 -11.01
CA ASP A 63 -12.27 24.37 -12.19
C ASP A 63 -13.76 24.65 -11.84
N GLY A 64 -14.12 24.76 -10.56
CA GLY A 64 -15.44 25.18 -10.09
C GLY A 64 -16.33 24.05 -9.54
N ALA A 65 -15.91 22.78 -9.60
CA ALA A 65 -16.71 21.64 -9.17
C ALA A 65 -16.78 21.48 -7.62
N ARG A 66 -17.24 22.49 -6.90
CA ARG A 66 -17.24 22.54 -5.42
C ARG A 66 -18.02 21.39 -4.75
N LYS A 67 -19.00 20.80 -5.44
CA LYS A 67 -19.73 19.61 -4.97
C LYS A 67 -18.83 18.38 -4.75
N LEU A 68 -17.60 18.40 -5.28
CA LEU A 68 -16.64 17.31 -5.13
C LEU A 68 -15.78 17.40 -3.85
N VAL A 69 -15.85 18.50 -3.12
CA VAL A 69 -15.07 18.71 -1.88
C VAL A 69 -15.27 17.56 -0.87
N PRO A 70 -16.49 17.11 -0.53
CA PRO A 70 -16.65 16.02 0.43
C PRO A 70 -16.02 14.70 -0.01
N PHE A 71 -15.98 14.42 -1.30
CA PHE A 71 -15.34 13.23 -1.87
C PHE A 71 -13.81 13.29 -1.68
N ARG A 72 -13.19 14.42 -2.06
CA ARG A 72 -11.76 14.66 -1.83
C ARG A 72 -11.38 14.51 -0.36
N ASP A 73 -12.14 15.14 0.54
CA ASP A 73 -11.85 15.13 1.97
C ASP A 73 -11.95 13.72 2.57
N ARG A 74 -12.84 12.89 2.04
CA ARG A 74 -12.92 11.48 2.43
C ARG A 74 -11.66 10.70 2.02
N HIS A 75 -11.13 10.95 0.82
CA HIS A 75 -9.86 10.35 0.42
C HIS A 75 -8.71 10.84 1.29
N GLN A 76 -8.69 12.12 1.68
CA GLN A 76 -7.69 12.64 2.61
C GLN A 76 -7.74 11.90 3.96
N ALA A 77 -8.93 11.71 4.53
CA ALA A 77 -9.10 10.95 5.76
C ALA A 77 -8.60 9.50 5.66
N HIS A 78 -8.78 8.87 4.50
CA HIS A 78 -8.21 7.54 4.23
C HIS A 78 -6.68 7.57 4.23
N VAL A 79 -6.05 8.55 3.57
CA VAL A 79 -4.58 8.72 3.56
C VAL A 79 -4.06 8.90 4.98
N ASP A 80 -4.68 9.77 5.77
CA ASP A 80 -4.27 10.05 7.15
C ASP A 80 -4.38 8.80 8.04
N THR A 81 -5.39 7.97 7.80
CA THR A 81 -5.54 6.69 8.50
C THR A 81 -4.48 5.68 8.06
N LEU A 82 -4.24 5.53 6.76
CA LEU A 82 -3.25 4.60 6.22
C LEU A 82 -1.83 4.95 6.69
N ARG A 83 -1.49 6.24 6.77
CA ARG A 83 -0.17 6.70 7.25
C ARG A 83 0.13 6.27 8.68
N LYS A 84 -0.88 6.09 9.53
CA LYS A 84 -0.69 5.57 10.91
C LYS A 84 -0.22 4.12 10.93
N HIS A 85 -0.40 3.38 9.84
CA HIS A 85 0.04 1.99 9.71
C HIS A 85 1.40 1.84 9.03
N VAL A 86 2.01 2.94 8.59
CA VAL A 86 3.39 2.93 8.08
C VAL A 86 4.30 3.40 9.19
N SER A 87 5.14 2.49 9.73
CA SER A 87 6.07 2.82 10.82
C SER A 87 7.01 3.97 10.44
N PRO A 88 7.34 4.89 11.39
CA PRO A 88 8.24 6.03 11.14
C PRO A 88 9.65 5.64 10.70
N GLY A 89 10.08 4.39 10.91
CA GLY A 89 11.40 3.89 10.50
C GLY A 89 11.50 3.50 9.02
N SER A 90 10.40 3.49 8.29
CA SER A 90 10.33 3.19 6.85
C SER A 90 10.04 4.43 6.00
N ALA A 91 10.38 5.62 6.51
CA ALA A 91 10.42 6.82 5.68
C ALA A 91 11.53 6.63 4.65
N ALA A 92 11.15 6.29 3.42
CA ALA A 92 12.05 6.49 2.29
C ALA A 92 12.46 7.97 2.30
N PRO A 93 13.75 8.29 2.08
CA PRO A 93 14.16 9.66 1.95
C PRO A 93 13.32 10.30 0.85
N SER A 94 12.74 11.45 1.14
CA SER A 94 12.14 12.32 0.13
C SER A 94 13.25 12.72 -0.84
N GLY A 95 13.56 11.82 -1.75
CA GLY A 95 14.36 12.10 -2.92
C GLY A 95 13.51 12.95 -3.83
N SER A 96 13.82 14.23 -3.87
CA SER A 96 13.43 15.12 -4.94
C SER A 96 13.62 14.36 -6.26
N PRO A 97 12.65 14.28 -7.17
CA PRO A 97 12.86 13.66 -8.46
C PRO A 97 13.82 14.57 -9.25
N SER A 98 15.09 14.21 -9.24
CA SER A 98 16.02 14.72 -10.24
C SER A 98 15.59 14.16 -11.59
N PRO A 99 15.31 14.99 -12.60
CA PRO A 99 14.97 14.51 -13.92
C PRO A 99 16.22 13.95 -14.59
N SER A 100 16.37 12.64 -14.62
CA SER A 100 17.29 12.00 -15.56
C SER A 100 16.61 11.86 -16.91
N PRO A 101 17.12 12.50 -17.96
CA PRO A 101 16.60 12.30 -19.31
C PRO A 101 17.36 11.16 -19.96
N THR A 102 16.75 10.02 -20.17
CA THR A 102 17.07 9.18 -21.34
C THR A 102 16.04 8.05 -21.43
N GLY A 103 15.06 8.23 -22.28
CA GLY A 103 14.11 7.22 -22.69
C GLY A 103 13.37 7.74 -23.91
N SER A 104 13.63 7.13 -25.06
CA SER A 104 13.01 7.36 -26.37
C SER A 104 11.53 7.75 -26.31
N PRO A 105 11.04 8.65 -27.16
CA PRO A 105 9.65 9.08 -27.13
C PRO A 105 8.75 7.98 -27.74
N SER A 106 8.38 6.99 -26.92
CA SER A 106 7.17 6.25 -27.16
C SER A 106 6.00 7.21 -26.99
N ALA A 107 5.11 7.30 -27.97
CA ALA A 107 4.02 8.25 -28.07
C ALA A 107 3.36 8.50 -26.70
N ARG A 108 3.72 9.60 -26.04
CA ARG A 108 3.07 10.04 -24.81
C ARG A 108 1.63 10.36 -25.14
N ALA A 109 0.73 9.46 -24.79
CA ALA A 109 -0.69 9.79 -24.74
C ALA A 109 -0.83 11.12 -24.00
N ARG A 110 -1.41 12.13 -24.70
CA ARG A 110 -1.66 13.48 -24.16
C ARG A 110 -2.34 13.31 -22.80
N PRO A 111 -1.87 13.95 -21.71
CA PRO A 111 -2.51 13.78 -20.41
C PRO A 111 -4.00 14.12 -20.55
N GLU A 112 -4.81 13.11 -20.36
CA GLU A 112 -6.26 13.21 -20.50
C GLU A 112 -6.80 14.17 -19.44
N LYS A 113 -7.56 15.19 -19.85
CA LYS A 113 -8.10 16.17 -18.90
C LYS A 113 -8.90 15.49 -17.80
N PRO A 114 -8.79 15.96 -16.54
CA PRO A 114 -9.65 15.48 -15.46
C PRO A 114 -11.12 15.60 -15.86
N SER A 115 -11.90 14.55 -15.61
CA SER A 115 -13.33 14.52 -15.91
C SER A 115 -14.09 13.69 -14.90
N LEU A 116 -15.39 13.96 -14.73
CA LEU A 116 -16.25 13.16 -13.84
C LEU A 116 -16.34 11.70 -14.27
N SER A 117 -16.37 11.43 -15.57
CA SER A 117 -16.41 10.07 -16.11
C SER A 117 -15.13 9.30 -15.74
N ARG A 118 -13.98 9.97 -15.86
CA ARG A 118 -12.68 9.42 -15.45
C ARG A 118 -12.66 9.14 -13.94
N LEU A 119 -13.07 10.10 -13.10
CA LEU A 119 -13.16 9.89 -11.65
C LEU A 119 -14.04 8.70 -11.31
N ARG A 120 -15.25 8.63 -11.86
CA ARG A 120 -16.19 7.52 -11.63
C ARG A 120 -15.58 6.17 -12.05
N SER A 121 -14.85 6.14 -13.16
CA SER A 121 -14.15 4.93 -13.62
C SER A 121 -13.02 4.54 -12.65
N LEU A 122 -12.24 5.50 -12.15
CA LEU A 122 -11.17 5.26 -11.17
C LEU A 122 -11.74 4.71 -9.87
N GLU A 123 -12.81 5.32 -9.32
CA GLU A 123 -13.46 4.86 -8.10
C GLU A 123 -13.96 3.41 -8.23
N ARG A 124 -14.64 3.07 -9.33
CA ARG A 124 -15.08 1.68 -9.57
C ARG A 124 -13.93 0.69 -9.66
N LYS A 125 -12.86 1.06 -10.37
CA LYS A 125 -11.67 0.20 -10.50
C LYS A 125 -10.95 0.05 -9.16
N ALA A 126 -10.87 1.11 -8.39
CA ALA A 126 -10.28 1.09 -7.05
C ALA A 126 -11.08 0.16 -6.13
N ALA A 127 -12.39 0.35 -6.01
CA ALA A 127 -13.27 -0.52 -5.22
C ALA A 127 -13.12 -2.01 -5.58
N ALA A 128 -13.11 -2.33 -6.88
CA ALA A 128 -12.91 -3.70 -7.35
C ALA A 128 -11.53 -4.28 -6.99
N ARG A 129 -10.48 -3.44 -6.94
CA ARG A 129 -9.15 -3.88 -6.50
C ARG A 129 -9.12 -4.17 -5.01
N ARG A 130 -9.79 -3.37 -4.16
CA ARG A 130 -9.80 -3.57 -2.70
C ARG A 130 -10.28 -4.96 -2.33
N ALA A 131 -11.33 -5.45 -2.96
CA ALA A 131 -11.83 -6.81 -2.71
C ALA A 131 -10.76 -7.89 -2.94
N ARG A 132 -9.91 -7.71 -3.95
CA ARG A 132 -8.82 -8.66 -4.26
C ARG A 132 -7.59 -8.50 -3.35
N GLN A 133 -7.45 -7.36 -2.69
CA GLN A 133 -6.31 -7.04 -1.82
C GLN A 133 -6.48 -7.53 -0.38
N LEU A 134 -7.66 -8.08 -0.02
CA LEU A 134 -7.94 -8.49 1.37
C LEU A 134 -7.20 -9.75 1.79
N ALA A 135 -6.85 -10.62 0.84
CA ALA A 135 -6.17 -11.87 1.15
C ALA A 135 -4.76 -11.61 1.72
N GLY A 136 -4.44 -12.29 2.80
CA GLY A 136 -3.11 -12.21 3.44
C GLY A 136 -2.85 -10.97 4.30
N LEU A 137 -3.85 -10.09 4.48
CA LEU A 137 -3.76 -8.94 5.37
C LEU A 137 -4.07 -9.33 6.82
N SER A 138 -3.51 -8.60 7.77
CA SER A 138 -3.96 -8.65 9.16
C SER A 138 -5.45 -8.27 9.26
N PRO A 139 -6.20 -8.82 10.24
CA PRO A 139 -7.64 -8.55 10.33
C PRO A 139 -8.01 -7.07 10.37
N GLY A 140 -7.26 -6.26 11.12
CA GLY A 140 -7.48 -4.81 11.20
C GLY A 140 -7.24 -4.11 9.86
N MET A 141 -6.18 -4.49 9.14
CA MET A 141 -5.87 -3.94 7.83
C MET A 141 -6.90 -4.39 6.78
N ALA A 142 -7.32 -5.65 6.80
CA ALA A 142 -8.37 -6.15 5.92
C ALA A 142 -9.67 -5.36 6.10
N GLN A 143 -10.07 -5.08 7.35
CA GLN A 143 -11.25 -4.26 7.65
C GLN A 143 -11.11 -2.83 7.13
N LEU A 144 -9.94 -2.20 7.32
CA LEU A 144 -9.66 -0.86 6.82
C LEU A 144 -9.75 -0.82 5.28
N VAL A 145 -9.08 -1.74 4.60
CA VAL A 145 -9.08 -1.82 3.13
C VAL A 145 -10.48 -2.10 2.59
N ALA A 146 -11.25 -2.97 3.23
CA ALA A 146 -12.64 -3.24 2.87
C ALA A 146 -13.52 -1.99 3.02
N SER A 147 -13.36 -1.23 4.12
CA SER A 147 -14.08 0.03 4.37
C SER A 147 -13.74 1.08 3.31
N ILE A 148 -12.46 1.22 2.96
CA ILE A 148 -12.01 2.09 1.87
C ILE A 148 -12.69 1.68 0.55
N GLY A 149 -12.72 0.39 0.22
CA GLY A 149 -13.34 -0.12 -0.99
C GLY A 149 -14.84 0.15 -1.06
N ALA A 150 -15.55 -0.01 0.05
CA ALA A 150 -16.97 0.32 0.16
C ALA A 150 -17.23 1.82 -0.07
N CYS A 151 -16.37 2.68 0.47
CA CYS A 151 -16.43 4.12 0.27
C CYS A 151 -16.19 4.49 -1.21
N GLU A 152 -15.18 3.89 -1.87
CA GLU A 152 -14.92 4.10 -3.29
C GLU A 152 -16.09 3.66 -4.17
N ALA A 153 -16.74 2.54 -3.85
CA ALA A 153 -17.95 2.09 -4.55
C ALA A 153 -19.09 3.08 -4.39
N ALA A 154 -19.31 3.61 -3.18
CA ALA A 154 -20.29 4.65 -2.91
C ALA A 154 -19.98 5.94 -3.67
N HIS A 155 -18.72 6.37 -3.73
CA HIS A 155 -18.28 7.53 -4.53
C HIS A 155 -18.61 7.33 -6.01
N ALA A 156 -18.28 6.15 -6.57
CA ALA A 156 -18.58 5.85 -7.97
C ALA A 156 -20.08 5.95 -8.31
N ALA A 157 -20.95 5.62 -7.36
CA ALA A 157 -22.41 5.72 -7.50
C ALA A 157 -22.92 7.16 -7.31
N ALA A 158 -22.36 7.90 -6.32
CA ALA A 158 -22.84 9.20 -5.90
C ALA A 158 -22.28 10.36 -6.73
N LEU A 159 -21.18 10.18 -7.47
CA LEU A 159 -20.61 11.23 -8.31
C LEU A 159 -21.64 11.78 -9.31
N PRO A 160 -21.80 13.09 -9.41
CA PRO A 160 -22.78 13.71 -10.34
C PRO A 160 -22.45 13.34 -11.80
N ARG A 161 -23.47 13.32 -12.65
CA ARG A 161 -23.29 13.01 -14.07
C ARG A 161 -22.75 14.18 -14.87
N SER A 162 -22.99 15.40 -14.38
CA SER A 162 -22.48 16.68 -14.91
C SER A 162 -22.09 17.61 -13.77
N LEU A 163 -21.22 18.56 -14.05
CA LEU A 163 -20.79 19.63 -13.13
C LEU A 163 -21.72 20.82 -13.23
#